data_fc7e11c44a0694d0c929c54d2a62b840
#
_entry.id   fc7e11c44a0694d0c929c54d2a62b840
#
_cell.length_a   1.000
_cell.length_b   1.000
_cell.length_c   1.000
_cell.angle_alpha   90.00
_cell.angle_beta   90.00
_cell.angle_gamma   90.00
#
_symmetry.space_group_name_H-M   'P 1'
#
loop_
_entity.id
_entity.type
_entity.pdbx_description
1 polymer ?
#
loop_
_entity_poly.entity_id
_entity_poly.type
_entity_poly.pdbx_seq_one_letter_code
_entity_poly.pdbx_strand_id
1 'polypeptide(L)'
;YENRAKARTRFMQDTLGPQGLKEAFLKNVESAKAEGGLELPRLEALADVCGGDETLDHPRAIRQKQPGMYAVKYHPIGGLLPVEKPAQLYAAIKDLCNAECRVGPDETLYIVNLPAAGAKQVLALTEDGAKTEFEYSVACIGATVCQQGVRDSQGLLRAAVSAVREAGIPDGALPRIRISGCPSSCAAHQAGTIGFQGGVRLEDKKPQPA
;
A
#
# COMPACT_ATOMS: atom_id res chain seq x y z
N TYR A 1 11.43 -17.19 -22.70
CA TYR A 1 12.43 -17.72 -21.75
C TYR A 1 12.38 -19.25 -21.70
N GLU A 2 13.52 -19.86 -21.58
CA GLU A 2 13.64 -21.33 -21.55
C GLU A 2 13.48 -21.91 -20.13
N ASN A 3 13.79 -21.12 -19.10
CA ASN A 3 13.71 -21.52 -17.71
C ASN A 3 12.73 -20.63 -16.92
N ARG A 4 11.63 -21.22 -16.46
CA ARG A 4 10.61 -20.52 -15.68
C ARG A 4 11.15 -19.87 -14.39
N ALA A 5 12.13 -20.48 -13.74
CA ALA A 5 12.75 -19.92 -12.53
C ALA A 5 13.56 -18.63 -12.84
N LYS A 6 13.95 -18.42 -14.09
CA LYS A 6 14.69 -17.24 -14.57
C LYS A 6 13.84 -16.34 -15.48
N ALA A 7 12.52 -16.38 -15.39
CA ALA A 7 11.63 -15.62 -16.27
C ALA A 7 11.50 -14.13 -15.92
N ARG A 8 12.01 -13.69 -14.76
CA ARG A 8 11.93 -12.27 -14.36
C ARG A 8 12.99 -11.45 -15.11
N THR A 9 12.63 -10.22 -15.47
CA THR A 9 13.49 -9.26 -16.19
C THR A 9 14.88 -9.09 -15.58
N ARG A 10 15.01 -9.16 -14.24
CA ARG A 10 16.32 -9.07 -13.57
C ARG A 10 17.36 -10.09 -14.09
N PHE A 11 16.91 -11.28 -14.48
CA PHE A 11 17.82 -12.32 -15.00
C PHE A 11 18.27 -12.05 -16.44
N MET A 12 17.63 -11.15 -17.17
CA MET A 12 18.08 -10.72 -18.49
C MET A 12 19.41 -9.96 -18.39
N GLN A 13 19.63 -9.25 -17.29
CA GLN A 13 20.91 -8.58 -17.06
C GLN A 13 22.07 -9.59 -16.91
N ASP A 14 21.82 -10.74 -16.26
CA ASP A 14 22.82 -11.80 -16.12
C ASP A 14 23.20 -12.43 -17.47
N THR A 15 22.23 -12.50 -18.39
CA THR A 15 22.41 -13.13 -19.72
C THR A 15 22.93 -12.16 -20.76
N LEU A 16 22.43 -10.92 -20.79
CA LEU A 16 22.71 -9.93 -21.83
C LEU A 16 23.75 -8.87 -21.41
N GLY A 17 24.01 -8.78 -20.10
CA GLY A 17 24.75 -7.67 -19.53
C GLY A 17 23.92 -6.37 -19.52
N PRO A 18 24.39 -5.31 -18.82
CA PRO A 18 23.66 -4.04 -18.72
C PRO A 18 23.42 -3.37 -20.07
N GLN A 19 24.43 -3.40 -20.96
CA GLN A 19 24.33 -2.77 -22.27
C GLN A 19 23.40 -3.54 -23.21
N GLY A 20 23.48 -4.87 -23.25
CA GLY A 20 22.61 -5.71 -24.06
C GLY A 20 21.16 -5.66 -23.61
N LEU A 21 20.90 -5.54 -22.28
CA LEU A 21 19.56 -5.33 -21.74
C LEU A 21 18.97 -3.99 -22.20
N LYS A 22 19.77 -2.91 -22.17
CA LYS A 22 19.35 -1.58 -22.65
C LYS A 22 19.02 -1.61 -24.15
N GLU A 23 19.84 -2.23 -24.96
CA GLU A 23 19.63 -2.36 -26.42
C GLU A 23 18.37 -3.17 -26.72
N ALA A 24 18.17 -4.30 -26.05
CA ALA A 24 16.96 -5.11 -26.18
C ALA A 24 15.70 -4.34 -25.78
N PHE A 25 15.77 -3.58 -24.69
CA PHE A 25 14.65 -2.71 -24.26
C PHE A 25 14.33 -1.64 -25.31
N LEU A 26 15.32 -0.89 -25.78
CA LEU A 26 15.11 0.17 -26.78
C LEU A 26 14.59 -0.39 -28.10
N LYS A 27 15.07 -1.54 -28.56
CA LYS A 27 14.55 -2.22 -29.75
C LYS A 27 13.06 -2.55 -29.61
N ASN A 28 12.64 -3.07 -28.45
CA ASN A 28 11.22 -3.37 -28.22
C ASN A 28 10.36 -2.10 -28.11
N VAL A 29 10.90 -1.01 -27.55
CA VAL A 29 10.22 0.29 -27.54
C VAL A 29 9.98 0.80 -28.97
N GLU A 30 10.97 0.74 -29.86
CA GLU A 30 10.82 1.15 -31.26
C GLU A 30 9.82 0.25 -32.01
N SER A 31 9.84 -1.08 -31.78
CA SER A 31 8.83 -1.98 -32.36
C SER A 31 7.42 -1.60 -31.88
N ALA A 32 7.23 -1.39 -30.59
CA ALA A 32 5.92 -1.02 -30.05
C ALA A 32 5.42 0.34 -30.57
N LYS A 33 6.32 1.32 -30.76
CA LYS A 33 5.98 2.59 -31.41
C LYS A 33 5.54 2.41 -32.87
N ALA A 34 6.24 1.53 -33.61
CA ALA A 34 5.91 1.25 -35.00
C ALA A 34 4.55 0.53 -35.17
N GLU A 35 4.17 -0.31 -34.20
CA GLU A 35 2.86 -0.97 -34.17
C GLU A 35 1.72 0.00 -33.90
N GLY A 36 1.99 1.18 -33.31
CA GLY A 36 1.01 2.18 -32.97
C GLY A 36 0.14 1.81 -31.76
N GLY A 37 -0.93 2.58 -31.53
CA GLY A 37 -1.85 2.31 -30.42
C GLY A 37 -1.32 2.66 -29.03
N LEU A 38 -0.18 3.35 -28.94
CA LEU A 38 0.44 3.81 -27.68
C LEU A 38 -0.01 5.20 -27.27
N GLU A 39 -0.92 5.82 -28.01
CA GLU A 39 -1.46 7.11 -27.67
C GLU A 39 -2.31 7.01 -26.40
N LEU A 40 -1.87 7.70 -25.36
CA LEU A 40 -2.69 7.84 -24.16
C LEU A 40 -3.91 8.73 -24.49
N PRO A 41 -5.12 8.33 -24.06
CA PRO A 41 -6.26 9.20 -24.18
C PRO A 41 -5.94 10.54 -23.47
N ARG A 42 -6.29 11.65 -24.11
CA ARG A 42 -6.15 12.97 -23.49
C ARG A 42 -7.03 12.98 -22.24
N LEU A 43 -6.41 13.08 -21.08
CA LEU A 43 -7.14 13.26 -19.85
C LEU A 43 -7.76 14.67 -19.88
N GLU A 44 -9.07 14.75 -19.77
CA GLU A 44 -9.74 16.03 -19.53
C GLU A 44 -9.28 16.57 -18.18
N ALA A 45 -9.01 17.88 -18.15
CA ALA A 45 -8.72 18.55 -16.89
C ALA A 45 -9.95 18.41 -15.98
N LEU A 46 -9.75 17.90 -14.79
CA LEU A 46 -10.82 17.91 -13.78
C LEU A 46 -11.22 19.36 -13.52
N ALA A 47 -12.52 19.62 -13.44
CA ALA A 47 -13.03 20.93 -13.07
C ALA A 47 -12.41 21.35 -11.73
N ASP A 48 -12.05 22.64 -11.62
CA ASP A 48 -11.58 23.21 -10.38
C ASP A 48 -12.67 23.06 -9.31
N VAL A 49 -12.34 22.35 -8.26
CA VAL A 49 -13.24 22.09 -7.13
C VAL A 49 -12.78 22.94 -5.95
N CYS A 50 -13.69 23.64 -5.31
CA CYS A 50 -13.45 24.43 -4.12
C CYS A 50 -14.32 23.93 -2.97
N GLY A 51 -13.73 23.74 -1.80
CA GLY A 51 -14.41 23.21 -0.61
C GLY A 51 -15.00 24.27 0.31
N GLY A 52 -14.91 25.56 -0.04
CA GLY A 52 -15.32 26.67 0.82
C GLY A 52 -14.23 27.07 1.83
N ASP A 53 -14.60 27.90 2.82
CA ASP A 53 -13.68 28.55 3.76
C ASP A 53 -13.47 27.76 5.07
N GLU A 54 -14.19 26.66 5.26
CA GLU A 54 -14.08 25.85 6.48
C GLU A 54 -12.71 25.19 6.59
N THR A 55 -12.04 25.38 7.72
CA THR A 55 -10.74 24.76 8.00
C THR A 55 -10.90 23.51 8.88
N LEU A 56 -10.11 22.48 8.56
CA LEU A 56 -10.03 21.25 9.31
C LEU A 56 -8.57 21.00 9.72
N ASP A 57 -8.36 20.86 11.02
CA ASP A 57 -7.08 20.44 11.60
C ASP A 57 -7.23 19.04 12.21
N HIS A 58 -6.60 18.05 11.58
CA HIS A 58 -6.61 16.66 12.04
C HIS A 58 -5.41 15.91 11.46
N PRO A 59 -4.70 15.07 12.23
CA PRO A 59 -3.47 14.39 11.76
C PRO A 59 -3.66 13.52 10.51
N ARG A 60 -4.86 13.00 10.28
CA ARG A 60 -5.19 12.20 9.09
C ARG A 60 -5.81 13.01 7.95
N ALA A 61 -6.06 14.31 8.14
CA ALA A 61 -6.59 15.19 7.10
C ALA A 61 -5.45 15.99 6.46
N ILE A 62 -5.20 15.76 5.19
CA ILE A 62 -4.17 16.43 4.41
C ILE A 62 -4.83 17.53 3.59
N ARG A 63 -4.42 18.77 3.79
CA ARG A 63 -4.89 19.91 2.98
C ARG A 63 -4.40 19.76 1.54
N GLN A 64 -5.32 19.84 0.60
CA GLN A 64 -5.00 19.79 -0.82
C GLN A 64 -4.63 21.19 -1.37
N LYS A 65 -4.14 21.21 -2.61
CA LYS A 65 -3.84 22.50 -3.30
C LYS A 65 -5.09 23.31 -3.59
N GLN A 66 -6.21 22.63 -3.82
CA GLN A 66 -7.51 23.28 -4.03
C GLN A 66 -8.01 23.88 -2.70
N PRO A 67 -8.43 25.14 -2.69
CA PRO A 67 -8.89 25.81 -1.47
C PRO A 67 -10.04 25.03 -0.79
N GLY A 68 -9.95 24.85 0.54
CA GLY A 68 -10.97 24.18 1.34
C GLY A 68 -11.15 22.69 1.08
N MET A 69 -10.26 22.07 0.29
CA MET A 69 -10.31 20.64 -0.01
C MET A 69 -9.29 19.85 0.79
N TYR A 70 -9.67 18.64 1.15
CA TYR A 70 -8.89 17.73 1.99
C TYR A 70 -8.80 16.33 1.37
N ALA A 71 -7.72 15.63 1.69
CA ALA A 71 -7.60 14.20 1.56
C ALA A 71 -7.56 13.57 2.95
N VAL A 72 -8.35 12.55 3.19
CA VAL A 72 -8.31 11.77 4.44
C VAL A 72 -7.49 10.52 4.23
N LYS A 73 -6.49 10.33 5.08
CA LYS A 73 -5.63 9.16 5.11
C LYS A 73 -6.27 8.09 5.99
N TYR A 74 -6.55 6.93 5.43
CA TYR A 74 -7.05 5.76 6.13
C TYR A 74 -6.12 4.57 5.89
N HIS A 75 -5.54 4.04 6.95
CA HIS A 75 -4.70 2.85 6.91
C HIS A 75 -5.32 1.79 7.81
N PRO A 76 -6.06 0.82 7.23
CA PRO A 76 -6.52 -0.33 8.00
C PRO A 76 -5.31 -1.08 8.55
N ILE A 77 -5.34 -1.51 9.81
CA ILE A 77 -4.21 -2.23 10.41
C ILE A 77 -3.89 -3.48 9.57
N GLY A 78 -2.65 -3.52 9.06
CA GLY A 78 -2.20 -4.57 8.14
C GLY A 78 -2.81 -4.53 6.74
N GLY A 79 -3.38 -3.41 6.31
CA GLY A 79 -3.95 -3.23 4.98
C GLY A 79 -5.25 -4.00 4.72
N LEU A 80 -5.81 -4.66 5.74
CA LEU A 80 -7.04 -5.45 5.61
C LEU A 80 -8.27 -4.56 5.78
N LEU A 81 -8.84 -4.17 4.65
CA LEU A 81 -10.06 -3.36 4.63
C LEU A 81 -11.26 -4.20 5.09
N PRO A 82 -12.02 -3.78 6.15
CA PRO A 82 -13.26 -4.45 6.55
C PRO A 82 -14.25 -4.53 5.39
N VAL A 83 -14.98 -5.64 5.28
CA VAL A 83 -15.83 -5.94 4.10
C VAL A 83 -16.90 -4.88 3.87
N GLU A 84 -17.44 -4.30 4.92
CA GLU A 84 -18.47 -3.26 4.90
C GLU A 84 -17.92 -1.86 4.56
N LYS A 85 -16.63 -1.64 4.76
CA LYS A 85 -15.99 -0.32 4.64
C LYS A 85 -16.12 0.31 3.24
N PRO A 86 -15.93 -0.42 2.13
CA PRO A 86 -16.11 0.15 0.79
C PRO A 86 -17.53 0.71 0.57
N ALA A 87 -18.57 -0.01 1.03
CA ALA A 87 -19.94 0.45 0.90
C ALA A 87 -20.21 1.70 1.74
N GLN A 88 -19.69 1.75 2.97
CA GLN A 88 -19.80 2.91 3.86
C GLN A 88 -19.10 4.14 3.28
N LEU A 89 -17.86 3.97 2.77
CA LEU A 89 -17.12 5.07 2.14
C LEU A 89 -17.82 5.54 0.87
N TYR A 90 -18.28 4.63 0.02
CA TYR A 90 -19.03 4.99 -1.19
C TYR A 90 -20.28 5.81 -0.84
N ALA A 91 -21.07 5.37 0.13
CA ALA A 91 -22.28 6.09 0.57
C ALA A 91 -21.96 7.52 1.08
N ALA A 92 -20.81 7.70 1.72
CA ALA A 92 -20.37 8.99 2.25
C ALA A 92 -19.89 9.97 1.17
N ILE A 93 -19.33 9.46 0.06
CA ILE A 93 -18.65 10.32 -0.92
C ILE A 93 -19.34 10.40 -2.30
N LYS A 94 -20.29 9.49 -2.62
CA LYS A 94 -20.91 9.37 -3.96
C LYS A 94 -21.55 10.66 -4.48
N ASP A 95 -22.03 11.51 -3.59
CA ASP A 95 -22.70 12.77 -3.94
C ASP A 95 -21.74 13.99 -3.86
N LEU A 96 -20.47 13.76 -3.52
CA LEU A 96 -19.44 14.79 -3.49
C LEU A 96 -18.73 14.90 -4.86
N CYS A 97 -18.60 16.12 -5.35
CA CYS A 97 -17.99 16.37 -6.65
C CYS A 97 -16.53 15.90 -6.67
N ASN A 98 -16.20 15.03 -7.61
CA ASN A 98 -14.85 14.47 -7.83
C ASN A 98 -14.23 13.76 -6.62
N ALA A 99 -15.00 13.41 -5.58
CA ALA A 99 -14.48 12.63 -4.47
C ALA A 99 -14.17 11.19 -4.93
N GLU A 100 -13.01 10.69 -4.57
CA GLU A 100 -12.54 9.36 -4.98
C GLU A 100 -11.63 8.71 -3.93
N CYS A 101 -11.49 7.39 -4.03
CA CYS A 101 -10.55 6.63 -3.23
C CYS A 101 -9.31 6.28 -4.06
N ARG A 102 -8.12 6.54 -3.51
CA ARG A 102 -6.82 6.21 -4.12
C ARG A 102 -6.04 5.29 -3.21
N VAL A 103 -5.54 4.19 -3.75
CA VAL A 103 -4.72 3.23 -3.00
C VAL A 103 -3.25 3.64 -3.06
N GLY A 104 -2.61 3.75 -1.91
CA GLY A 104 -1.18 3.99 -1.80
C GLY A 104 -0.36 2.68 -1.83
N PRO A 105 0.93 2.76 -2.11
CA PRO A 105 1.82 1.58 -2.17
C PRO A 105 2.14 0.99 -0.78
N ASP A 106 1.73 1.65 0.28
CA ASP A 106 1.92 1.30 1.68
C ASP A 106 0.63 0.78 2.34
N GLU A 107 -0.30 0.22 1.56
CA GLU A 107 -1.60 -0.31 2.02
C GLU A 107 -2.52 0.78 2.62
N THR A 108 -2.21 2.05 2.35
CA THR A 108 -3.01 3.20 2.78
C THR A 108 -4.04 3.56 1.71
N LEU A 109 -5.26 3.84 2.13
CA LEU A 109 -6.31 4.41 1.30
C LEU A 109 -6.40 5.91 1.54
N TYR A 110 -6.37 6.68 0.46
CA TYR A 110 -6.57 8.12 0.48
C TYR A 110 -7.94 8.44 -0.12
N ILE A 111 -8.80 9.04 0.66
CA ILE A 111 -10.08 9.55 0.18
C ILE A 111 -9.88 11.04 -0.10
N VAL A 112 -9.91 11.41 -1.36
CA VAL A 112 -9.48 12.74 -1.83
C VAL A 112 -10.65 13.58 -2.34
N ASN A 113 -10.40 14.87 -2.53
CA ASN A 113 -11.35 15.85 -3.01
C ASN A 113 -12.56 16.01 -2.08
N LEU A 114 -12.31 16.06 -0.78
CA LEU A 114 -13.33 16.21 0.23
C LEU A 114 -13.40 17.65 0.73
N PRO A 115 -14.57 18.31 0.72
CA PRO A 115 -14.77 19.52 1.52
C PRO A 115 -14.65 19.19 3.00
N ALA A 116 -14.42 20.18 3.87
CA ALA A 116 -14.18 19.96 5.30
C ALA A 116 -15.26 19.12 5.99
N ALA A 117 -16.53 19.33 5.67
CA ALA A 117 -17.65 18.54 6.20
C ALA A 117 -17.56 17.06 5.77
N GLY A 118 -17.28 16.78 4.48
CA GLY A 118 -17.08 15.43 3.97
C GLY A 118 -15.85 14.75 4.60
N ALA A 119 -14.76 15.50 4.78
CA ALA A 119 -13.58 14.99 5.45
C ALA A 119 -13.84 14.60 6.90
N LYS A 120 -14.62 15.39 7.66
CA LYS A 120 -15.06 15.04 9.03
C LYS A 120 -15.87 13.73 9.05
N GLN A 121 -16.79 13.57 8.10
CA GLN A 121 -17.59 12.34 7.99
C GLN A 121 -16.69 11.13 7.69
N VAL A 122 -15.76 11.24 6.75
CA VAL A 122 -14.81 10.16 6.41
C VAL A 122 -13.88 9.85 7.58
N LEU A 123 -13.38 10.86 8.30
CA LEU A 123 -12.58 10.67 9.52
C LEU A 123 -13.32 9.82 10.55
N ALA A 124 -14.58 10.11 10.80
CA ALA A 124 -15.43 9.35 11.75
C ALA A 124 -15.63 7.90 11.28
N LEU A 125 -15.89 7.69 9.98
CA LEU A 125 -16.05 6.34 9.39
C LEU A 125 -14.79 5.49 9.42
N THR A 126 -13.62 6.11 9.55
CA THR A 126 -12.30 5.46 9.48
C THR A 126 -11.52 5.51 10.79
N GLU A 127 -12.22 5.63 11.92
CA GLU A 127 -11.64 5.65 13.27
C GLU A 127 -10.97 4.32 13.68
N ASP A 128 -11.31 3.23 13.03
CA ASP A 128 -10.72 1.90 13.20
C ASP A 128 -9.32 1.75 12.57
N GLY A 129 -8.86 2.74 11.82
CA GLY A 129 -7.54 2.74 11.19
C GLY A 129 -6.39 3.11 12.13
N ALA A 130 -5.17 3.08 11.59
CA ALA A 130 -3.92 3.43 12.26
C ALA A 130 -3.95 4.86 12.83
N LYS A 131 -3.48 5.02 14.07
CA LYS A 131 -3.40 6.29 14.80
C LYS A 131 -1.96 6.70 15.09
N THR A 132 -1.06 5.74 15.25
CA THR A 132 0.34 5.96 15.57
C THR A 132 1.26 5.57 14.41
N GLU A 133 2.49 6.08 14.39
CA GLU A 133 3.47 5.76 13.35
C GLU A 133 3.72 4.24 13.26
N PHE A 134 3.79 3.55 14.40
CA PHE A 134 3.97 2.10 14.43
C PHE A 134 2.80 1.34 13.78
N GLU A 135 1.57 1.82 13.96
CA GLU A 135 0.36 1.20 13.40
C GLU A 135 0.28 1.31 11.87
N TYR A 136 1.03 2.23 11.23
CA TYR A 136 1.22 2.28 9.77
C TYR A 136 2.17 1.20 9.25
N SER A 137 2.52 0.21 10.05
CA SER A 137 3.27 -0.96 9.63
C SER A 137 2.54 -1.79 8.59
N VAL A 138 3.30 -2.42 7.70
CA VAL A 138 2.79 -3.16 6.55
C VAL A 138 3.02 -4.65 6.70
N ALA A 139 2.00 -5.47 6.45
CA ALA A 139 2.12 -6.92 6.44
C ALA A 139 1.42 -7.52 5.23
N CYS A 140 2.08 -8.44 4.52
CA CYS A 140 1.41 -9.15 3.44
C CYS A 140 0.27 -10.03 3.98
N ILE A 141 -0.59 -10.54 3.09
CA ILE A 141 -1.74 -11.37 3.49
C ILE A 141 -1.36 -12.64 4.28
N GLY A 142 -0.14 -13.15 4.10
CA GLY A 142 0.40 -14.28 4.87
C GLY A 142 -0.21 -15.64 4.57
N ALA A 143 0.24 -16.65 5.33
CA ALA A 143 -0.10 -18.06 5.13
C ALA A 143 -1.57 -18.40 5.41
N THR A 144 -2.33 -17.51 6.03
CA THR A 144 -3.76 -17.73 6.28
C THR A 144 -4.60 -17.74 5.00
N VAL A 145 -4.12 -17.09 3.94
CA VAL A 145 -4.79 -16.97 2.64
C VAL A 145 -3.85 -17.33 1.49
N CYS A 146 -2.59 -16.90 1.55
CA CYS A 146 -1.62 -17.06 0.47
C CYS A 146 -1.05 -18.49 0.44
N GLN A 147 -1.21 -19.20 -0.67
CA GLN A 147 -0.65 -20.55 -0.87
C GLN A 147 0.89 -20.58 -0.87
N GLN A 148 1.56 -19.44 -1.15
CA GLN A 148 3.01 -19.29 -1.10
C GLN A 148 3.50 -18.86 0.30
N GLY A 149 2.57 -18.53 1.19
CA GLY A 149 2.87 -18.05 2.53
C GLY A 149 3.42 -19.16 3.41
N VAL A 150 4.49 -18.86 4.14
CA VAL A 150 5.09 -19.79 5.13
C VAL A 150 4.64 -19.43 6.54
N ARG A 151 4.43 -18.14 6.81
CA ARG A 151 4.05 -17.62 8.13
C ARG A 151 2.83 -16.70 8.05
N ASP A 152 2.09 -16.62 9.15
CA ASP A 152 1.00 -15.65 9.33
C ASP A 152 1.58 -14.28 9.68
N SER A 153 1.83 -13.49 8.64
CA SER A 153 2.35 -12.12 8.77
C SER A 153 1.32 -11.17 9.38
N GLN A 154 0.04 -11.37 9.10
CA GLN A 154 -1.04 -10.55 9.66
C GLN A 154 -1.23 -10.80 11.16
N GLY A 155 -1.13 -12.06 11.59
CA GLY A 155 -1.16 -12.43 13.02
C GLY A 155 0.00 -11.82 13.78
N LEU A 156 1.22 -11.85 13.22
CA LEU A 156 2.39 -11.22 13.82
C LEU A 156 2.21 -9.70 13.97
N LEU A 157 1.71 -9.03 12.93
CA LEU A 157 1.49 -7.58 13.00
C LEU A 157 0.44 -7.23 14.06
N ARG A 158 -0.68 -7.92 14.10
CA ARG A 158 -1.73 -7.69 15.13
C ARG A 158 -1.17 -7.88 16.54
N ALA A 159 -0.40 -8.94 16.77
CA ALA A 159 0.23 -9.18 18.06
C ALA A 159 1.23 -8.07 18.44
N ALA A 160 2.04 -7.61 17.49
CA ALA A 160 2.99 -6.52 17.71
C ALA A 160 2.28 -5.20 18.04
N VAL A 161 1.22 -4.85 17.29
CA VAL A 161 0.42 -3.63 17.57
C VAL A 161 -0.25 -3.73 18.94
N SER A 162 -0.82 -4.89 19.31
CA SER A 162 -1.41 -5.10 20.65
C SER A 162 -0.38 -4.90 21.75
N ALA A 163 0.78 -5.53 21.62
CA ALA A 163 1.86 -5.42 22.60
C ALA A 163 2.35 -3.98 22.78
N VAL A 164 2.48 -3.21 21.69
CA VAL A 164 2.89 -1.80 21.73
C VAL A 164 1.84 -0.95 22.43
N ARG A 165 0.56 -1.19 22.16
CA ARG A 165 -0.55 -0.50 22.83
C ARG A 165 -0.61 -0.82 24.32
N GLU A 166 -0.51 -2.09 24.68
CA GLU A 166 -0.54 -2.57 26.07
C GLU A 166 0.65 -2.04 26.88
N ALA A 167 1.82 -1.94 26.28
CA ALA A 167 3.03 -1.38 26.91
C ALA A 167 2.99 0.15 26.99
N GLY A 168 2.00 0.83 26.41
CA GLY A 168 1.88 2.29 26.43
C GLY A 168 3.07 3.01 25.75
N ILE A 169 3.66 2.39 24.72
CA ILE A 169 4.82 2.97 24.03
C ILE A 169 4.36 4.23 23.28
N PRO A 170 5.01 5.39 23.50
CA PRO A 170 4.59 6.63 22.87
C PRO A 170 4.79 6.62 21.36
N ASP A 171 3.95 7.37 20.64
CA ASP A 171 4.06 7.52 19.19
C ASP A 171 5.44 8.09 18.80
N GLY A 172 5.99 7.57 17.71
CA GLY A 172 7.32 7.93 17.22
C GLY A 172 8.49 7.23 17.92
N ALA A 173 8.27 6.49 19.02
CA ALA A 173 9.35 5.73 19.70
C ALA A 173 9.77 4.47 18.92
N LEU A 174 8.86 3.90 18.12
CA LEU A 174 9.13 2.74 17.28
C LEU A 174 8.92 3.08 15.80
N PRO A 175 9.80 2.62 14.90
CA PRO A 175 9.61 2.75 13.47
C PRO A 175 8.51 1.81 12.97
N ARG A 176 7.98 2.08 11.78
CA ARG A 176 7.15 1.12 11.05
C ARG A 176 7.92 -0.15 10.78
N ILE A 177 7.26 -1.29 10.92
CA ILE A 177 7.81 -2.59 10.52
C ILE A 177 7.16 -3.08 9.22
N ARG A 178 7.88 -3.93 8.49
CA ARG A 178 7.41 -4.57 7.27
C ARG A 178 7.52 -6.08 7.40
N ILE A 179 6.40 -6.79 7.25
CA ILE A 179 6.32 -8.22 7.52
C ILE A 179 5.90 -8.97 6.26
N SER A 180 6.79 -9.78 5.71
CA SER A 180 6.49 -10.70 4.62
C SER A 180 6.41 -12.12 5.13
N GLY A 181 5.31 -12.82 4.87
CA GLY A 181 5.09 -14.19 5.31
C GLY A 181 5.96 -15.24 4.60
N CYS A 182 6.75 -14.85 3.61
CA CYS A 182 7.68 -15.72 2.88
C CYS A 182 8.74 -14.88 2.11
N PRO A 183 9.74 -15.52 1.46
CA PRO A 183 10.78 -14.83 0.70
C PRO A 183 10.30 -14.01 -0.51
N SER A 184 9.04 -14.15 -0.94
CA SER A 184 8.48 -13.37 -2.06
C SER A 184 8.41 -11.87 -1.80
N SER A 185 8.55 -11.44 -0.53
CA SER A 185 8.71 -10.02 -0.14
C SER A 185 7.56 -9.08 -0.54
N CYS A 186 6.32 -9.56 -0.51
CA CYS A 186 5.17 -8.76 -0.92
C CYS A 186 4.97 -7.48 -0.08
N ALA A 187 5.39 -7.47 1.20
CA ALA A 187 5.40 -6.29 2.04
C ALA A 187 6.71 -5.47 1.93
N ALA A 188 7.60 -5.81 0.99
CA ALA A 188 8.90 -5.17 0.81
C ALA A 188 9.71 -5.04 2.12
N HIS A 189 9.82 -6.15 2.87
CA HIS A 189 10.50 -6.16 4.17
C HIS A 189 11.94 -5.67 4.12
N GLN A 190 12.62 -5.84 2.98
CA GLN A 190 14.00 -5.34 2.79
C GLN A 190 14.09 -3.81 2.75
N ALA A 191 12.99 -3.12 2.46
CA ALA A 191 12.94 -1.66 2.41
C ALA A 191 12.50 -1.02 3.73
N GLY A 192 12.16 -1.82 4.74
CA GLY A 192 11.79 -1.33 6.06
C GLY A 192 13.00 -1.07 6.95
N THR A 193 12.89 -0.12 7.90
CA THR A 193 13.88 0.04 8.98
C THR A 193 14.01 -1.24 9.79
N ILE A 194 12.87 -1.90 10.03
CA ILE A 194 12.79 -3.24 10.61
C ILE A 194 11.91 -4.08 9.69
N GLY A 195 12.45 -5.18 9.18
CA GLY A 195 11.75 -6.10 8.30
C GLY A 195 11.78 -7.52 8.81
N PHE A 196 10.63 -8.21 8.69
CA PHE A 196 10.51 -9.62 9.03
C PHE A 196 10.17 -10.43 7.78
N GLN A 197 10.81 -11.57 7.64
CA GLN A 197 10.56 -12.52 6.57
C GLN A 197 10.25 -13.89 7.16
N GLY A 198 9.11 -14.45 6.83
CA GLY A 198 8.80 -15.84 7.13
C GLY A 198 9.67 -16.79 6.32
N GLY A 199 10.18 -17.81 6.98
CA GLY A 199 11.05 -18.82 6.40
C GLY A 199 10.75 -20.22 6.93
N VAL A 200 11.55 -21.17 6.48
CA VAL A 200 11.59 -22.55 6.98
C VAL A 200 12.97 -22.84 7.51
N ARG A 201 13.06 -23.32 8.72
CA ARG A 201 14.28 -23.80 9.35
C ARG A 201 14.23 -25.30 9.46
N LEU A 202 15.33 -25.97 9.28
CA LEU A 202 15.45 -27.42 9.55
C LEU A 202 15.85 -27.62 11.02
N GLU A 203 15.00 -28.28 11.76
CA GLU A 203 15.28 -28.78 13.11
C GLU A 203 15.16 -30.31 13.07
N ASP A 204 16.21 -31.03 13.46
CA ASP A 204 16.30 -32.48 13.37
C ASP A 204 15.93 -33.07 12.00
N LYS A 205 16.40 -32.39 10.93
CA LYS A 205 16.09 -32.71 9.52
C LYS A 205 14.61 -32.57 9.15
N LYS A 206 13.76 -32.02 10.01
CA LYS A 206 12.36 -31.73 9.71
C LYS A 206 12.19 -30.24 9.45
N PRO A 207 11.44 -29.83 8.40
CA PRO A 207 11.16 -28.44 8.15
C PRO A 207 10.24 -27.88 9.25
N GLN A 208 10.68 -26.83 9.93
CA GLN A 208 9.90 -26.04 10.88
C GLN A 208 9.71 -24.63 10.34
N PRO A 209 8.51 -24.03 10.47
CA PRO A 209 8.29 -22.64 10.10
C PRO A 209 9.10 -21.72 11.01
N ALA A 210 9.86 -20.76 10.44
CA ALA A 210 10.72 -19.80 11.13
C ALA A 210 10.38 -18.34 10.74
#